data_2b7d96a177edfea37f3cb42a5e2d2374
#
_entry.id   2b7d96a177edfea37f3cb42a5e2d2374
#
_cell.length_a   1.000
_cell.length_b   1.000
_cell.length_c   1.000
_cell.angle_alpha   90.00
_cell.angle_beta   90.00
_cell.angle_gamma   90.00
#
_symmetry.space_group_name_H-M   'P 1'
#
loop_
_entity.id
_entity.type
_entity.pdbx_description
1 polymer ?
#
loop_
_entity_poly.entity_id
_entity_poly.type
_entity_poly.pdbx_seq_one_letter_code
_entity_poly.pdbx_strand_id
1 'polypeptide(L)'
;MTAYILRRLLATLPVMAVVAVFVFFLLRIAPGDPAAIIAGEDATAEAISAVRAKLGLDRPVLEQFALWLWRLAQGDLGVSIFSNLPVTRLIAQRLEPTVALTLSTLFVAVALAIPVGVIAAWQVRKLADRLVMIFAVLGFAVPGFLAAYVLIYIFAVQLQWLPVQGYRPIAEGLWPFIEGLILPSIALGVTYMALIARITRASMLEVLSQDYIRTANSKGLATRRVLLLHALKNAAVPIVTVIGIGIALLISGVVITETVFNIPGLGRLTVDAVLKRDYPIVQGLILVFAAAKVLVNLVIDISYAFLDPRIRY
;
A
#
# COMPACT_ATOMS: atom_id res chain seq x y z
N MET A 1 -18.20 -19.05 9.61
CA MET A 1 -16.88 -18.44 9.36
C MET A 1 -16.17 -19.04 8.15
N THR A 2 -15.93 -20.37 8.10
CA THR A 2 -15.26 -21.02 6.96
C THR A 2 -15.93 -20.79 5.61
N ALA A 3 -17.27 -20.94 5.54
CA ALA A 3 -18.05 -20.68 4.32
C ALA A 3 -17.94 -19.22 3.85
N TYR A 4 -17.93 -18.26 4.77
CA TYR A 4 -17.75 -16.84 4.47
C TYR A 4 -16.36 -16.57 3.86
N ILE A 5 -15.30 -17.09 4.51
CA ILE A 5 -13.91 -16.95 4.03
C ILE A 5 -13.76 -17.60 2.65
N LEU A 6 -14.31 -18.80 2.45
CA LEU A 6 -14.25 -19.49 1.17
C LEU A 6 -14.97 -18.71 0.06
N ARG A 7 -16.17 -18.18 0.34
CA ARG A 7 -16.93 -17.35 -0.61
C ARG A 7 -16.16 -16.09 -0.98
N ARG A 8 -15.49 -15.45 0.01
CA ARG A 8 -14.66 -14.27 -0.23
C ARG A 8 -13.42 -14.61 -1.06
N LEU A 9 -12.74 -15.71 -0.78
CA LEU A 9 -11.64 -16.20 -1.60
C LEU A 9 -12.08 -16.48 -3.04
N LEU A 10 -13.20 -17.16 -3.22
CA LEU A 10 -13.74 -17.41 -4.57
C LEU A 10 -14.10 -16.10 -5.31
N ALA A 11 -14.61 -15.10 -4.59
CA ALA A 11 -14.91 -13.79 -5.17
C ALA A 11 -13.65 -13.01 -5.63
N THR A 12 -12.46 -13.39 -5.18
CA THR A 12 -11.20 -12.77 -5.66
C THR A 12 -10.77 -13.29 -7.03
N LEU A 13 -11.18 -14.51 -7.41
CA LEU A 13 -10.79 -15.11 -8.69
C LEU A 13 -11.25 -14.30 -9.91
N PRO A 14 -12.52 -13.86 -10.02
CA PRO A 14 -12.95 -13.00 -11.12
C PRO A 14 -12.17 -11.68 -11.20
N VAL A 15 -11.86 -11.08 -10.04
CA VAL A 15 -11.09 -9.82 -9.99
C VAL A 15 -9.68 -10.05 -10.54
N MET A 16 -9.00 -11.11 -10.10
CA MET A 16 -7.67 -11.46 -10.61
C MET A 16 -7.70 -11.84 -12.08
N ALA A 17 -8.76 -12.52 -12.56
CA ALA A 17 -8.93 -12.82 -13.97
C ALA A 17 -9.05 -11.54 -14.83
N VAL A 18 -9.86 -10.57 -14.40
CA VAL A 18 -9.98 -9.27 -15.09
C VAL A 18 -8.64 -8.53 -15.11
N VAL A 19 -7.91 -8.52 -13.98
CA VAL A 19 -6.57 -7.91 -13.91
C VAL A 19 -5.62 -8.62 -14.86
N ALA A 20 -5.63 -9.96 -14.91
CA ALA A 20 -4.77 -10.74 -15.80
C ALA A 20 -5.05 -10.42 -17.28
N VAL A 21 -6.32 -10.35 -17.67
CA VAL A 21 -6.72 -9.93 -19.03
C VAL A 21 -6.21 -8.52 -19.32
N PHE A 22 -6.45 -7.57 -18.43
CA PHE A 22 -6.01 -6.18 -18.60
C PHE A 22 -4.48 -6.09 -18.76
N VAL A 23 -3.74 -6.75 -17.87
CA VAL A 23 -2.26 -6.75 -17.86
C VAL A 23 -1.69 -7.38 -19.13
N PHE A 24 -2.31 -8.45 -19.63
CA PHE A 24 -1.90 -9.08 -20.89
C PHE A 24 -2.10 -8.15 -22.09
N PHE A 25 -3.24 -7.46 -22.15
CA PHE A 25 -3.53 -6.53 -23.25
C PHE A 25 -2.78 -5.20 -23.14
N LEU A 26 -2.36 -4.79 -21.93
CA LEU A 26 -1.59 -3.56 -21.71
C LEU A 26 -0.37 -3.46 -22.64
N LEU A 27 0.34 -4.56 -22.84
CA LEU A 27 1.49 -4.65 -23.73
C LEU A 27 1.17 -4.40 -25.21
N ARG A 28 -0.05 -4.70 -25.61
CA ARG A 28 -0.50 -4.58 -27.01
C ARG A 28 -1.07 -3.21 -27.31
N ILE A 29 -1.52 -2.50 -26.26
CA ILE A 29 -2.02 -1.13 -26.36
C ILE A 29 -0.86 -0.14 -26.27
N ALA A 30 0.24 -0.52 -25.60
CA ALA A 30 1.43 0.31 -25.47
C ALA A 30 2.05 0.59 -26.84
N PRO A 31 2.40 1.86 -27.15
CA PRO A 31 3.02 2.20 -28.42
C PRO A 31 4.41 1.59 -28.54
N GLY A 32 4.69 0.93 -29.66
CA GLY A 32 5.96 0.30 -29.99
C GLY A 32 5.86 -1.22 -30.12
N ASP A 33 6.75 -1.79 -30.93
CA ASP A 33 6.89 -3.24 -31.07
C ASP A 33 7.84 -3.78 -29.99
N PRO A 34 7.38 -4.65 -29.07
CA PRO A 34 8.26 -5.23 -28.04
C PRO A 34 9.49 -5.94 -28.65
N ALA A 35 9.34 -6.57 -29.83
CA ALA A 35 10.46 -7.24 -30.48
C ALA A 35 11.51 -6.25 -30.97
N ALA A 36 11.09 -5.10 -31.51
CA ALA A 36 12.00 -4.05 -31.94
C ALA A 36 12.75 -3.39 -30.75
N ILE A 37 12.05 -3.16 -29.62
CA ILE A 37 12.64 -2.61 -28.41
C ILE A 37 13.75 -3.54 -27.86
N ILE A 38 13.51 -4.84 -27.88
CA ILE A 38 14.47 -5.85 -27.40
C ILE A 38 15.65 -6.01 -28.36
N ALA A 39 15.37 -5.97 -29.67
CA ALA A 39 16.42 -6.09 -30.68
C ALA A 39 17.37 -4.89 -30.73
N GLY A 40 16.90 -3.70 -30.28
CA GLY A 40 17.66 -2.45 -30.24
C GLY A 40 17.36 -1.55 -31.45
N GLU A 41 17.75 -0.26 -31.33
CA GLU A 41 17.43 0.77 -32.35
C GLU A 41 18.08 0.48 -33.72
N ASP A 42 19.26 -0.15 -33.71
CA ASP A 42 20.01 -0.47 -34.94
C ASP A 42 19.78 -1.91 -35.45
N ALA A 43 18.75 -2.61 -34.94
CA ALA A 43 18.51 -4.01 -35.30
C ALA A 43 17.97 -4.16 -36.72
N THR A 44 18.47 -5.18 -37.42
CA THR A 44 17.95 -5.54 -38.75
C THR A 44 16.54 -6.16 -38.65
N ALA A 45 15.80 -6.14 -39.76
CA ALA A 45 14.45 -6.73 -39.81
C ALA A 45 14.48 -8.23 -39.47
N GLU A 46 15.55 -8.95 -39.85
CA GLU A 46 15.78 -10.35 -39.51
C GLU A 46 15.98 -10.54 -38.00
N ALA A 47 16.77 -9.69 -37.32
CA ALA A 47 16.97 -9.74 -35.89
C ALA A 47 15.66 -9.50 -35.13
N ILE A 48 14.86 -8.52 -35.55
CA ILE A 48 13.54 -8.24 -34.98
C ILE A 48 12.60 -9.44 -35.14
N SER A 49 12.58 -10.06 -36.34
CA SER A 49 11.76 -11.23 -36.59
C SER A 49 12.16 -12.45 -35.77
N ALA A 50 13.46 -12.66 -35.58
CA ALA A 50 13.99 -13.73 -34.72
C ALA A 50 13.60 -13.53 -33.24
N VAL A 51 13.66 -12.28 -32.73
CA VAL A 51 13.21 -11.94 -31.37
C VAL A 51 11.70 -12.15 -31.25
N ARG A 52 10.92 -11.75 -32.27
CA ARG A 52 9.47 -11.92 -32.29
C ARG A 52 9.08 -13.40 -32.19
N ALA A 53 9.72 -14.25 -32.99
CA ALA A 53 9.50 -15.69 -32.97
C ALA A 53 9.92 -16.32 -31.63
N LYS A 54 11.07 -15.91 -31.07
CA LYS A 54 11.54 -16.38 -29.75
C LYS A 54 10.58 -16.04 -28.62
N LEU A 55 9.91 -14.89 -28.69
CA LEU A 55 8.92 -14.44 -27.72
C LEU A 55 7.52 -15.02 -28.01
N GLY A 56 7.33 -15.70 -29.14
CA GLY A 56 6.04 -16.23 -29.58
C GLY A 56 5.01 -15.16 -29.93
N LEU A 57 5.47 -13.95 -30.30
CA LEU A 57 4.62 -12.83 -30.69
C LEU A 57 4.04 -12.97 -32.07
N ASP A 58 4.51 -13.95 -32.84
CA ASP A 58 4.00 -14.38 -34.16
C ASP A 58 2.77 -15.28 -34.06
N ARG A 59 2.45 -15.83 -32.91
CA ARG A 59 1.31 -16.72 -32.70
C ARG A 59 -0.01 -15.95 -32.59
N PRO A 60 -1.16 -16.61 -32.78
CA PRO A 60 -2.46 -16.01 -32.52
C PRO A 60 -2.56 -15.48 -31.08
N VAL A 61 -3.21 -14.32 -30.91
CA VAL A 61 -3.28 -13.63 -29.58
C VAL A 61 -3.88 -14.51 -28.47
N LEU A 62 -4.87 -15.32 -28.81
CA LEU A 62 -5.50 -16.25 -27.84
C LEU A 62 -4.53 -17.35 -27.39
N GLU A 63 -3.68 -17.87 -28.31
CA GLU A 63 -2.66 -18.85 -27.94
C GLU A 63 -1.60 -18.22 -27.03
N GLN A 64 -1.14 -17.00 -27.35
CA GLN A 64 -0.22 -16.27 -26.49
C GLN A 64 -0.81 -16.04 -25.10
N PHE A 65 -2.10 -15.68 -25.00
CA PHE A 65 -2.79 -15.48 -23.73
C PHE A 65 -2.88 -16.78 -22.92
N ALA A 66 -3.27 -17.88 -23.56
CA ALA A 66 -3.37 -19.18 -22.90
C ALA A 66 -2.01 -19.65 -22.36
N LEU A 67 -0.94 -19.53 -23.17
CA LEU A 67 0.42 -19.87 -22.75
C LEU A 67 0.92 -18.98 -21.61
N TRP A 68 0.63 -17.68 -21.67
CA TRP A 68 0.99 -16.75 -20.61
C TRP A 68 0.25 -17.07 -19.31
N LEU A 69 -1.07 -17.34 -19.35
CA LEU A 69 -1.84 -17.78 -18.18
C LEU A 69 -1.31 -19.09 -17.60
N TRP A 70 -0.94 -20.03 -18.44
CA TRP A 70 -0.36 -21.29 -18.00
C TRP A 70 0.97 -21.10 -17.25
N ARG A 71 1.86 -20.26 -17.77
CA ARG A 71 3.10 -19.89 -17.08
C ARG A 71 2.82 -19.17 -15.75
N LEU A 72 1.88 -18.23 -15.77
CA LEU A 72 1.46 -17.53 -14.56
C LEU A 72 0.93 -18.49 -13.47
N ALA A 73 0.14 -19.50 -13.87
CA ALA A 73 -0.35 -20.54 -12.96
C ALA A 73 0.77 -21.40 -12.35
N GLN A 74 1.91 -21.49 -13.03
CA GLN A 74 3.12 -22.15 -12.52
C GLN A 74 4.04 -21.21 -11.69
N GLY A 75 3.63 -19.96 -11.48
CA GLY A 75 4.42 -18.95 -10.78
C GLY A 75 5.52 -18.31 -11.63
N ASP A 76 5.54 -18.56 -12.95
CA ASP A 76 6.48 -17.93 -13.87
C ASP A 76 5.91 -16.58 -14.35
N LEU A 77 6.52 -15.49 -13.89
CA LEU A 77 6.21 -14.11 -14.28
C LEU A 77 7.03 -13.65 -15.50
N GLY A 78 7.82 -14.54 -16.10
CA GLY A 78 8.71 -14.24 -17.21
C GLY A 78 10.08 -13.75 -16.78
N VAL A 79 10.85 -13.27 -17.75
CA VAL A 79 12.23 -12.81 -17.61
C VAL A 79 12.33 -11.36 -18.03
N SER A 80 13.05 -10.55 -17.26
CA SER A 80 13.34 -9.14 -17.60
C SER A 80 14.07 -9.03 -18.93
N ILE A 81 13.64 -8.11 -19.76
CA ILE A 81 14.21 -7.85 -21.10
C ILE A 81 15.67 -7.36 -20.98
N PHE A 82 15.95 -6.54 -19.97
CA PHE A 82 17.25 -5.87 -19.84
C PHE A 82 18.24 -6.63 -18.95
N SER A 83 17.77 -7.19 -17.83
CA SER A 83 18.65 -7.86 -16.88
C SER A 83 18.81 -9.37 -17.17
N ASN A 84 17.95 -9.95 -18.00
CA ASN A 84 17.85 -11.39 -18.24
C ASN A 84 17.65 -12.23 -16.96
N LEU A 85 17.13 -11.60 -15.88
CA LEU A 85 16.83 -12.27 -14.62
C LEU A 85 15.34 -12.60 -14.54
N PRO A 86 14.95 -13.71 -13.87
CA PRO A 86 13.55 -14.01 -13.60
C PRO A 86 12.88 -12.87 -12.84
N VAL A 87 11.69 -12.44 -13.28
CA VAL A 87 10.91 -11.36 -12.64
C VAL A 87 10.57 -11.71 -11.20
N THR A 88 10.27 -12.97 -10.91
CA THR A 88 10.03 -13.47 -9.55
C THR A 88 11.20 -13.20 -8.61
N ARG A 89 12.45 -13.38 -9.08
CA ARG A 89 13.66 -13.08 -8.30
C ARG A 89 13.81 -11.59 -8.05
N LEU A 90 13.59 -10.76 -9.07
CA LEU A 90 13.68 -9.29 -8.93
C LEU A 90 12.65 -8.76 -7.93
N ILE A 91 11.44 -9.30 -7.97
CA ILE A 91 10.36 -8.95 -7.02
C ILE A 91 10.73 -9.41 -5.60
N ALA A 92 11.18 -10.67 -5.43
CA ALA A 92 11.53 -11.21 -4.12
C ALA A 92 12.63 -10.39 -3.43
N GLN A 93 13.65 -9.95 -4.15
CA GLN A 93 14.74 -9.12 -3.63
C GLN A 93 14.27 -7.73 -3.15
N ARG A 94 13.15 -7.22 -3.68
CA ARG A 94 12.64 -5.88 -3.39
C ARG A 94 11.36 -5.87 -2.55
N LEU A 95 10.90 -7.05 -2.15
CA LEU A 95 9.68 -7.20 -1.35
C LEU A 95 9.88 -6.70 0.08
N GLU A 96 11.01 -7.04 0.72
CA GLU A 96 11.31 -6.68 2.10
C GLU A 96 11.25 -5.16 2.33
N PRO A 97 11.93 -4.29 1.55
CA PRO A 97 11.87 -2.85 1.75
C PRO A 97 10.45 -2.28 1.63
N THR A 98 9.68 -2.72 0.64
CA THR A 98 8.30 -2.25 0.43
C THR A 98 7.38 -2.68 1.57
N VAL A 99 7.47 -3.93 2.01
CA VAL A 99 6.67 -4.44 3.13
C VAL A 99 7.06 -3.74 4.43
N ALA A 100 8.35 -3.58 4.69
CA ALA A 100 8.87 -2.88 5.86
C ALA A 100 8.37 -1.43 5.92
N LEU A 101 8.48 -0.69 4.81
CA LEU A 101 7.98 0.69 4.71
C LEU A 101 6.46 0.75 4.90
N THR A 102 5.71 -0.15 4.29
CA THR A 102 4.25 -0.19 4.41
C THR A 102 3.81 -0.46 5.85
N LEU A 103 4.40 -1.48 6.49
CA LEU A 103 4.05 -1.85 7.86
C LEU A 103 4.48 -0.78 8.87
N SER A 104 5.69 -0.21 8.74
CA SER A 104 6.14 0.87 9.63
C SER A 104 5.30 2.13 9.46
N THR A 105 4.93 2.50 8.24
CA THR A 105 4.02 3.61 7.97
C THR A 105 2.65 3.37 8.60
N LEU A 106 2.07 2.19 8.40
CA LEU A 106 0.79 1.82 8.98
C LEU A 106 0.83 1.87 10.51
N PHE A 107 1.88 1.31 11.11
CA PHE A 107 2.07 1.34 12.56
C PHE A 107 2.13 2.78 13.08
N VAL A 108 2.98 3.63 12.51
CA VAL A 108 3.13 5.03 12.89
C VAL A 108 1.80 5.78 12.73
N ALA A 109 1.14 5.61 11.57
CA ALA A 109 -0.12 6.30 11.29
C ALA A 109 -1.21 5.90 12.29
N VAL A 110 -1.41 4.61 12.54
CA VAL A 110 -2.44 4.11 13.46
C VAL A 110 -2.12 4.47 14.91
N ALA A 111 -0.87 4.25 15.34
CA ALA A 111 -0.43 4.51 16.72
C ALA A 111 -0.54 5.99 17.12
N LEU A 112 -0.39 6.91 16.18
CA LEU A 112 -0.52 8.34 16.43
C LEU A 112 -1.95 8.85 16.17
N ALA A 113 -2.58 8.44 15.09
CA ALA A 113 -3.87 8.98 14.68
C ALA A 113 -5.03 8.59 15.60
N ILE A 114 -5.06 7.35 16.10
CA ILE A 114 -6.14 6.91 16.99
C ILE A 114 -6.15 7.69 18.31
N PRO A 115 -5.05 7.76 19.09
CA PRO A 115 -5.02 8.57 20.32
C PRO A 115 -5.35 10.04 20.06
N VAL A 116 -4.80 10.62 19.01
CA VAL A 116 -5.04 12.02 18.63
C VAL A 116 -6.52 12.25 18.30
N GLY A 117 -7.14 11.35 17.54
CA GLY A 117 -8.57 11.41 17.21
C GLY A 117 -9.48 11.24 18.43
N VAL A 118 -9.12 10.35 19.37
CA VAL A 118 -9.84 10.15 20.63
C VAL A 118 -9.76 11.41 21.50
N ILE A 119 -8.56 12.01 21.64
CA ILE A 119 -8.35 13.24 22.40
C ILE A 119 -9.14 14.39 21.79
N ALA A 120 -9.14 14.53 20.46
CA ALA A 120 -9.91 15.55 19.75
C ALA A 120 -11.43 15.41 20.02
N ALA A 121 -11.95 14.19 19.99
CA ALA A 121 -13.35 13.92 20.28
C ALA A 121 -13.70 14.22 21.74
N TRP A 122 -12.83 13.82 22.69
CA TRP A 122 -13.05 14.10 24.11
C TRP A 122 -13.00 15.59 24.43
N GLN A 123 -12.10 16.32 23.75
CA GLN A 123 -11.94 17.76 23.94
C GLN A 123 -12.62 18.57 22.82
N VAL A 124 -13.80 18.13 22.37
CA VAL A 124 -14.52 18.76 21.28
C VAL A 124 -14.69 20.27 21.50
N ARG A 125 -14.45 21.07 20.46
CA ARG A 125 -14.48 22.55 20.44
C ARG A 125 -13.37 23.23 21.25
N LYS A 126 -12.47 22.50 21.94
CA LYS A 126 -11.30 23.05 22.62
C LYS A 126 -10.10 23.15 21.65
N LEU A 127 -8.99 23.69 22.18
CA LEU A 127 -7.77 23.91 21.39
C LEU A 127 -7.22 22.59 20.76
N ALA A 128 -7.19 21.51 21.53
CA ALA A 128 -6.71 20.22 21.04
C ALA A 128 -7.51 19.74 19.80
N ASP A 129 -8.82 19.85 19.84
CA ASP A 129 -9.70 19.52 18.71
C ASP A 129 -9.39 20.38 17.49
N ARG A 130 -9.25 21.70 17.67
CA ARG A 130 -8.91 22.63 16.58
C ARG A 130 -7.56 22.32 15.94
N LEU A 131 -6.53 22.06 16.75
CA LEU A 131 -5.19 21.71 16.28
C LEU A 131 -5.19 20.41 15.45
N VAL A 132 -5.90 19.38 15.94
CA VAL A 132 -6.05 18.11 15.22
C VAL A 132 -6.76 18.31 13.89
N MET A 133 -7.80 19.13 13.84
CA MET A 133 -8.51 19.41 12.60
C MET A 133 -7.67 20.23 11.61
N ILE A 134 -6.88 21.20 12.10
CA ILE A 134 -5.92 21.95 11.26
C ILE A 134 -4.87 20.99 10.70
N PHE A 135 -4.28 20.13 11.55
CA PHE A 135 -3.34 19.09 11.10
C PHE A 135 -3.97 18.17 10.04
N ALA A 136 -5.23 17.74 10.25
CA ALA A 136 -5.93 16.91 9.29
C ALA A 136 -6.11 17.61 7.93
N VAL A 137 -6.44 18.90 7.92
CA VAL A 137 -6.56 19.68 6.68
C VAL A 137 -5.21 19.83 5.99
N LEU A 138 -4.16 20.20 6.74
CA LEU A 138 -2.81 20.38 6.20
C LEU A 138 -2.22 19.06 5.68
N GLY A 139 -2.46 17.95 6.39
CA GLY A 139 -1.99 16.61 5.98
C GLY A 139 -2.58 16.13 4.64
N PHE A 140 -3.76 16.64 4.28
CA PHE A 140 -4.33 16.40 2.95
C PHE A 140 -3.88 17.41 1.90
N ALA A 141 -3.65 18.66 2.30
CA ALA A 141 -3.29 19.74 1.37
C ALA A 141 -1.84 19.62 0.88
N VAL A 142 -0.93 19.10 1.71
CA VAL A 142 0.48 18.98 1.38
C VAL A 142 0.76 17.71 0.61
N PRO A 143 1.31 17.78 -0.62
CA PRO A 143 1.73 16.60 -1.35
C PRO A 143 2.79 15.79 -0.57
N GLY A 144 2.66 14.45 -0.54
CA GLY A 144 3.53 13.58 0.27
C GLY A 144 5.03 13.72 -0.07
N PHE A 145 5.39 13.96 -1.33
CA PHE A 145 6.79 14.19 -1.71
C PHE A 145 7.33 15.51 -1.14
N LEU A 146 6.50 16.54 -1.06
CA LEU A 146 6.90 17.83 -0.46
C LEU A 146 7.13 17.64 1.05
N ALA A 147 6.24 16.93 1.72
CA ALA A 147 6.43 16.58 3.14
C ALA A 147 7.74 15.80 3.33
N ALA A 148 8.05 14.85 2.44
CA ALA A 148 9.30 14.09 2.47
C ALA A 148 10.54 15.00 2.37
N TYR A 149 10.58 15.91 1.40
CA TYR A 149 11.72 16.85 1.26
C TYR A 149 11.85 17.80 2.44
N VAL A 150 10.74 18.30 3.01
CA VAL A 150 10.77 19.14 4.21
C VAL A 150 11.33 18.35 5.41
N LEU A 151 10.90 17.11 5.61
CA LEU A 151 11.41 16.26 6.69
C LEU A 151 12.90 15.93 6.51
N ILE A 152 13.34 15.61 5.29
CA ILE A 152 14.76 15.41 4.96
C ILE A 152 15.54 16.69 5.29
N TYR A 153 15.08 17.84 4.84
CA TYR A 153 15.78 19.11 5.06
C TYR A 153 15.95 19.40 6.55
N ILE A 154 14.88 19.27 7.33
CA ILE A 154 14.93 19.58 8.77
C ILE A 154 15.74 18.51 9.53
N PHE A 155 15.38 17.24 9.43
CA PHE A 155 15.90 16.20 10.32
C PHE A 155 17.20 15.55 9.85
N ALA A 156 17.44 15.52 8.54
CA ALA A 156 18.64 14.89 8.01
C ALA A 156 19.73 15.92 7.66
N VAL A 157 19.37 17.08 7.09
CA VAL A 157 20.36 18.08 6.66
C VAL A 157 20.70 19.08 7.76
N GLN A 158 19.68 19.70 8.40
CA GLN A 158 19.90 20.73 9.41
C GLN A 158 20.24 20.15 10.79
N LEU A 159 19.46 19.20 11.27
CA LEU A 159 19.63 18.59 12.59
C LEU A 159 20.58 17.41 12.59
N GLN A 160 20.79 16.76 11.45
CA GLN A 160 21.65 15.58 11.27
C GLN A 160 21.29 14.43 12.22
N TRP A 161 20.01 14.30 12.57
CA TRP A 161 19.54 13.25 13.47
C TRP A 161 19.27 11.93 12.79
N LEU A 162 18.89 11.96 11.50
CA LEU A 162 18.42 10.81 10.73
C LEU A 162 19.08 10.80 9.33
N PRO A 163 19.19 9.64 8.69
CA PRO A 163 19.79 9.55 7.36
C PRO A 163 18.91 10.22 6.30
N VAL A 164 19.55 10.80 5.29
CA VAL A 164 18.86 11.43 4.14
C VAL A 164 18.17 10.39 3.29
N GLN A 165 18.84 9.26 3.02
CA GLN A 165 18.44 8.21 2.07
C GLN A 165 19.00 6.85 2.47
N GLY A 166 18.44 5.81 1.88
CA GLY A 166 18.92 4.45 1.97
C GLY A 166 18.02 3.55 2.81
N TYR A 167 18.19 2.29 2.60
CA TYR A 167 17.51 1.22 3.32
C TYR A 167 18.56 0.21 3.79
N ARG A 168 18.48 -0.19 5.03
CA ARG A 168 19.29 -1.27 5.59
C ARG A 168 18.39 -2.44 5.97
N PRO A 169 18.65 -3.65 5.45
CA PRO A 169 17.87 -4.83 5.81
C PRO A 169 17.90 -5.10 7.32
N ILE A 170 16.83 -5.71 7.84
CA ILE A 170 16.77 -6.07 9.26
C ILE A 170 17.92 -7.00 9.69
N ALA A 171 18.46 -7.77 8.77
CA ALA A 171 19.61 -8.64 8.98
C ALA A 171 20.91 -7.88 9.33
N GLU A 172 21.02 -6.60 8.95
CA GLU A 172 22.17 -5.74 9.27
C GLU A 172 22.05 -5.09 10.65
N GLY A 173 20.93 -5.26 11.34
CA GLY A 173 20.67 -4.77 12.68
C GLY A 173 19.37 -4.00 12.80
N LEU A 174 18.72 -4.13 13.98
CA LEU A 174 17.40 -3.54 14.21
C LEU A 174 17.42 -2.01 14.20
N TRP A 175 18.44 -1.38 14.80
CA TRP A 175 18.51 0.09 14.88
C TRP A 175 18.74 0.74 13.50
N PRO A 176 19.74 0.31 12.70
CA PRO A 176 19.90 0.85 11.34
C PRO A 176 18.69 0.65 10.44
N PHE A 177 17.97 -0.48 10.61
CA PHE A 177 16.73 -0.75 9.91
C PHE A 177 15.62 0.25 10.28
N ILE A 178 15.38 0.48 11.59
CA ILE A 178 14.36 1.42 12.07
C ILE A 178 14.72 2.85 11.67
N GLU A 179 15.97 3.27 11.89
CA GLU A 179 16.46 4.61 11.59
C GLU A 179 16.22 5.01 10.13
N GLY A 180 16.50 4.09 9.19
CA GLY A 180 16.25 4.31 7.76
C GLY A 180 14.77 4.41 7.39
N LEU A 181 13.86 3.91 8.23
CA LEU A 181 12.41 3.92 7.97
C LEU A 181 11.67 5.07 8.65
N ILE A 182 12.26 5.79 9.62
CA ILE A 182 11.55 6.84 10.38
C ILE A 182 11.02 7.94 9.46
N LEU A 183 11.90 8.62 8.71
CA LEU A 183 11.49 9.72 7.84
C LEU A 183 10.55 9.26 6.72
N PRO A 184 10.84 8.17 5.98
CA PRO A 184 9.93 7.65 4.97
C PRO A 184 8.54 7.31 5.52
N SER A 185 8.49 6.67 6.71
CA SER A 185 7.22 6.29 7.33
C SER A 185 6.38 7.49 7.78
N ILE A 186 7.02 8.52 8.33
CA ILE A 186 6.32 9.76 8.70
C ILE A 186 5.84 10.50 7.45
N ALA A 187 6.71 10.66 6.44
CA ALA A 187 6.36 11.36 5.20
C ALA A 187 5.16 10.70 4.49
N LEU A 188 5.22 9.38 4.32
CA LEU A 188 4.14 8.62 3.73
C LEU A 188 2.91 8.59 4.64
N GLY A 189 3.11 8.55 5.96
CA GLY A 189 2.06 8.40 6.96
C GLY A 189 1.23 9.66 7.23
N VAL A 190 1.74 10.87 6.98
CA VAL A 190 1.06 12.13 7.35
C VAL A 190 -0.37 12.21 6.80
N THR A 191 -0.57 11.91 5.52
CA THR A 191 -1.90 11.94 4.89
C THR A 191 -2.84 10.91 5.52
N TYR A 192 -2.33 9.72 5.85
CA TYR A 192 -3.12 8.65 6.49
C TYR A 192 -3.43 8.95 7.94
N MET A 193 -2.48 9.50 8.69
CA MET A 193 -2.71 9.98 10.06
C MET A 193 -3.84 11.00 10.08
N ALA A 194 -3.83 11.95 9.15
CA ALA A 194 -4.86 12.97 9.00
C ALA A 194 -6.25 12.34 8.76
N LEU A 195 -6.33 11.35 7.85
CA LEU A 195 -7.57 10.65 7.54
C LEU A 195 -8.09 9.83 8.72
N ILE A 196 -7.23 9.00 9.32
CA ILE A 196 -7.58 8.12 10.43
C ILE A 196 -7.99 8.97 11.66
N ALA A 197 -7.25 10.04 12.00
CA ALA A 197 -7.56 10.90 13.12
C ALA A 197 -8.92 11.58 12.96
N ARG A 198 -9.22 12.09 11.75
CA ARG A 198 -10.52 12.71 11.45
C ARG A 198 -11.69 11.74 11.58
N ILE A 199 -11.57 10.53 11.03
CA ILE A 199 -12.62 9.51 11.12
C ILE A 199 -12.75 9.00 12.55
N THR A 200 -11.63 8.76 13.26
CA THR A 200 -11.65 8.38 14.66
C THR A 200 -12.40 9.43 15.49
N ARG A 201 -12.09 10.72 15.31
CA ARG A 201 -12.80 11.80 15.97
C ARG A 201 -14.30 11.78 15.68
N ALA A 202 -14.70 11.68 14.42
CA ALA A 202 -16.09 11.68 14.02
C ALA A 202 -16.87 10.50 14.62
N SER A 203 -16.35 9.30 14.50
CA SER A 203 -16.96 8.08 15.05
C SER A 203 -17.02 8.10 16.58
N MET A 204 -15.98 8.62 17.25
CA MET A 204 -15.97 8.80 18.70
C MET A 204 -17.04 9.79 19.16
N LEU A 205 -17.24 10.92 18.46
CA LEU A 205 -18.28 11.91 18.79
C LEU A 205 -19.68 11.32 18.69
N GLU A 206 -19.94 10.54 17.64
CA GLU A 206 -21.20 9.85 17.45
C GLU A 206 -21.48 8.89 18.61
N VAL A 207 -20.50 8.05 18.97
CA VAL A 207 -20.62 7.09 20.07
C VAL A 207 -20.73 7.78 21.41
N LEU A 208 -19.98 8.84 21.68
CA LEU A 208 -20.01 9.58 22.95
C LEU A 208 -21.36 10.28 23.20
N SER A 209 -22.17 10.49 22.17
CA SER A 209 -23.53 11.06 22.30
C SER A 209 -24.60 10.05 22.74
N GLN A 210 -24.30 8.74 22.75
CA GLN A 210 -25.24 7.67 23.03
C GLN A 210 -25.63 7.57 24.52
N ASP A 211 -26.86 7.13 24.80
CA ASP A 211 -27.40 7.05 26.17
C ASP A 211 -26.66 6.07 27.08
N TYR A 212 -26.13 4.97 26.54
CA TYR A 212 -25.34 4.03 27.35
C TYR A 212 -24.02 4.64 27.85
N ILE A 213 -23.45 5.61 27.13
CA ILE A 213 -22.28 6.38 27.58
C ILE A 213 -22.67 7.32 28.73
N ARG A 214 -23.86 7.97 28.65
CA ARG A 214 -24.39 8.75 29.77
C ARG A 214 -24.57 7.89 31.02
N THR A 215 -25.14 6.69 30.85
CA THR A 215 -25.29 5.71 31.94
C THR A 215 -23.95 5.30 32.54
N ALA A 216 -22.92 5.06 31.69
CA ALA A 216 -21.58 4.72 32.19
C ALA A 216 -20.99 5.85 33.03
N ASN A 217 -21.13 7.11 32.60
CA ASN A 217 -20.68 8.28 33.34
C ASN A 217 -21.47 8.45 34.66
N SER A 218 -22.79 8.25 34.68
CA SER A 218 -23.64 8.32 35.88
C SER A 218 -23.29 7.24 36.90
N LYS A 219 -22.74 6.10 36.50
CA LYS A 219 -22.20 5.06 37.38
C LYS A 219 -20.80 5.37 37.93
N GLY A 220 -20.25 6.55 37.63
CA GLY A 220 -18.95 6.99 38.16
C GLY A 220 -17.73 6.31 37.49
N LEU A 221 -17.89 5.74 36.29
CA LEU A 221 -16.76 5.15 35.57
C LEU A 221 -15.72 6.22 35.19
N ALA A 222 -14.43 5.90 35.42
CA ALA A 222 -13.34 6.79 35.02
C ALA A 222 -13.37 7.10 33.52
N THR A 223 -13.15 8.35 33.16
CA THR A 223 -13.18 8.84 31.75
C THR A 223 -12.34 7.98 30.82
N ARG A 224 -11.13 7.56 31.23
CA ARG A 224 -10.27 6.67 30.45
C ARG A 224 -10.97 5.34 30.10
N ARG A 225 -11.70 4.76 31.06
CA ARG A 225 -12.45 3.50 30.84
C ARG A 225 -13.62 3.72 29.88
N VAL A 226 -14.33 4.84 30.01
CA VAL A 226 -15.41 5.21 29.09
C VAL A 226 -14.87 5.37 27.68
N LEU A 227 -13.79 6.12 27.49
CA LEU A 227 -13.20 6.38 26.17
C LEU A 227 -12.66 5.11 25.51
N LEU A 228 -11.85 4.31 26.21
CA LEU A 228 -11.14 3.19 25.59
C LEU A 228 -12.00 1.91 25.48
N LEU A 229 -12.78 1.56 26.52
CA LEU A 229 -13.52 0.30 26.52
C LEU A 229 -14.96 0.45 26.00
N HIS A 230 -15.61 1.58 26.25
CA HIS A 230 -17.01 1.76 25.84
C HIS A 230 -17.13 2.53 24.53
N ALA A 231 -16.38 3.60 24.33
CA ALA A 231 -16.51 4.41 23.12
C ALA A 231 -15.67 3.90 21.96
N LEU A 232 -14.35 3.74 22.14
CA LEU A 232 -13.45 3.35 21.06
C LEU A 232 -13.80 1.96 20.48
N LYS A 233 -14.18 1.01 21.34
CA LYS A 233 -14.60 -0.32 20.90
C LYS A 233 -15.83 -0.27 19.98
N ASN A 234 -16.79 0.61 20.27
CA ASN A 234 -17.99 0.77 19.45
C ASN A 234 -17.76 1.65 18.20
N ALA A 235 -16.74 2.52 18.25
CA ALA A 235 -16.27 3.29 17.10
C ALA A 235 -15.31 2.51 16.19
N ALA A 236 -14.94 1.27 16.54
CA ALA A 236 -13.88 0.52 15.86
C ALA A 236 -14.18 0.20 14.39
N VAL A 237 -15.43 -0.11 14.03
CA VAL A 237 -15.79 -0.51 12.66
C VAL A 237 -15.46 0.57 11.63
N PRO A 238 -15.92 1.83 11.75
CA PRO A 238 -15.51 2.89 10.83
C PRO A 238 -13.98 3.15 10.82
N ILE A 239 -13.32 3.02 11.98
CA ILE A 239 -11.88 3.22 12.10
C ILE A 239 -11.12 2.14 11.36
N VAL A 240 -11.47 0.86 11.52
CA VAL A 240 -10.84 -0.26 10.80
C VAL A 240 -11.13 -0.16 9.31
N THR A 241 -12.32 0.28 8.92
CA THR A 241 -12.65 0.52 7.51
C THR A 241 -11.71 1.54 6.89
N VAL A 242 -11.47 2.67 7.55
CA VAL A 242 -10.58 3.71 7.00
C VAL A 242 -9.13 3.28 7.01
N ILE A 243 -8.69 2.52 8.01
CA ILE A 243 -7.36 1.91 8.02
C ILE A 243 -7.18 1.00 6.79
N GLY A 244 -8.19 0.18 6.49
CA GLY A 244 -8.17 -0.69 5.32
C GLY A 244 -8.11 0.04 3.99
N ILE A 245 -8.91 1.08 3.82
CA ILE A 245 -8.82 1.97 2.65
C ILE A 245 -7.43 2.60 2.58
N GLY A 246 -6.89 3.02 3.71
CA GLY A 246 -5.55 3.58 3.83
C GLY A 246 -4.47 2.61 3.34
N ILE A 247 -4.52 1.33 3.70
CA ILE A 247 -3.54 0.32 3.22
C ILE A 247 -3.58 0.21 1.68
N ALA A 248 -4.77 0.20 1.09
CA ALA A 248 -4.91 0.16 -0.36
C ALA A 248 -4.29 1.38 -1.06
N LEU A 249 -4.40 2.56 -0.44
CA LEU A 249 -3.79 3.80 -0.92
C LEU A 249 -2.27 3.82 -0.66
N LEU A 250 -1.78 3.23 0.44
CA LEU A 250 -0.34 3.12 0.73
C LEU A 250 0.43 2.44 -0.39
N ILE A 251 -0.15 1.40 -1.02
CA ILE A 251 0.47 0.70 -2.15
C ILE A 251 0.84 1.67 -3.28
N SER A 252 0.00 2.68 -3.55
CA SER A 252 0.30 3.70 -4.56
C SER A 252 1.30 4.77 -4.05
N GLY A 253 1.19 5.17 -2.78
CA GLY A 253 2.06 6.19 -2.16
C GLY A 253 3.50 5.73 -1.94
N VAL A 254 3.70 4.43 -1.73
CA VAL A 254 5.02 3.81 -1.55
C VAL A 254 5.94 4.08 -2.74
N VAL A 255 5.43 4.08 -3.98
CA VAL A 255 6.23 4.32 -5.20
C VAL A 255 6.99 5.65 -5.12
N ILE A 256 6.31 6.73 -4.75
CA ILE A 256 6.91 8.07 -4.65
C ILE A 256 7.92 8.11 -3.50
N THR A 257 7.55 7.55 -2.34
CA THR A 257 8.38 7.56 -1.14
C THR A 257 9.67 6.76 -1.35
N GLU A 258 9.60 5.57 -1.93
CA GLU A 258 10.76 4.76 -2.26
C GLU A 258 11.71 5.49 -3.22
N THR A 259 11.16 6.23 -4.18
CA THR A 259 11.97 7.02 -5.12
C THR A 259 12.67 8.18 -4.41
N VAL A 260 11.97 8.95 -3.59
CA VAL A 260 12.52 10.11 -2.87
C VAL A 260 13.61 9.70 -1.87
N PHE A 261 13.37 8.65 -1.10
CA PHE A 261 14.30 8.14 -0.08
C PHE A 261 15.30 7.10 -0.60
N ASN A 262 15.32 6.86 -1.91
CA ASN A 262 16.21 5.89 -2.55
C ASN A 262 16.13 4.48 -1.94
N ILE A 263 14.92 4.05 -1.58
CA ILE A 263 14.65 2.72 -1.03
C ILE A 263 14.51 1.73 -2.20
N PRO A 264 15.24 0.60 -2.20
CA PRO A 264 15.20 -0.36 -3.31
C PRO A 264 13.98 -1.29 -3.23
N GLY A 265 12.77 -0.73 -3.30
CA GLY A 265 11.52 -1.46 -3.19
C GLY A 265 10.84 -1.75 -4.53
N LEU A 266 9.62 -2.32 -4.45
CA LEU A 266 8.79 -2.69 -5.61
C LEU A 266 8.26 -1.46 -6.36
N GLY A 267 7.95 -0.38 -5.64
CA GLY A 267 7.49 0.87 -6.24
C GLY A 267 8.56 1.48 -7.13
N ARG A 268 9.80 1.56 -6.65
CA ARG A 268 10.93 2.03 -7.45
C ARG A 268 11.21 1.10 -8.63
N LEU A 269 11.14 -0.23 -8.42
CA LEU A 269 11.25 -1.19 -9.53
C LEU A 269 10.18 -0.94 -10.59
N THR A 270 8.97 -0.55 -10.20
CA THR A 270 7.90 -0.20 -11.14
C THR A 270 8.28 1.00 -12.00
N VAL A 271 8.77 2.08 -11.38
CA VAL A 271 9.20 3.28 -12.12
C VAL A 271 10.33 2.95 -13.09
N ASP A 272 11.35 2.24 -12.62
CA ASP A 272 12.49 1.82 -13.45
C ASP A 272 12.04 0.95 -14.65
N ALA A 273 11.13 0.00 -14.40
CA ALA A 273 10.60 -0.89 -15.44
C ALA A 273 9.74 -0.16 -16.48
N VAL A 274 8.91 0.80 -16.04
CA VAL A 274 8.09 1.63 -16.95
C VAL A 274 8.96 2.51 -17.83
N LEU A 275 9.96 3.18 -17.25
CA LEU A 275 10.88 4.06 -17.99
C LEU A 275 11.70 3.27 -19.01
N LYS A 276 12.11 2.05 -18.67
CA LYS A 276 12.87 1.16 -19.54
C LYS A 276 11.98 0.33 -20.48
N ARG A 277 10.65 0.41 -20.34
CA ARG A 277 9.69 -0.43 -21.08
C ARG A 277 9.94 -1.93 -20.87
N ASP A 278 10.38 -2.32 -19.66
CA ASP A 278 10.55 -3.73 -19.29
C ASP A 278 9.18 -4.35 -18.93
N TYR A 279 8.48 -4.72 -19.97
CA TYR A 279 7.10 -5.18 -19.87
C TYR A 279 6.89 -6.41 -18.97
N PRO A 280 7.74 -7.45 -18.97
CA PRO A 280 7.56 -8.56 -18.04
C PRO A 280 7.59 -8.13 -16.58
N ILE A 281 8.50 -7.20 -16.20
CA ILE A 281 8.54 -6.66 -14.84
C ILE A 281 7.27 -5.86 -14.55
N VAL A 282 6.83 -5.00 -15.47
CA VAL A 282 5.59 -4.19 -15.28
C VAL A 282 4.38 -5.10 -15.07
N GLN A 283 4.23 -6.14 -15.90
CA GLN A 283 3.14 -7.12 -15.76
C GLN A 283 3.20 -7.85 -14.42
N GLY A 284 4.36 -8.36 -14.05
CA GLY A 284 4.57 -9.06 -12.79
C GLY A 284 4.24 -8.17 -11.58
N LEU A 285 4.67 -6.91 -11.58
CA LEU A 285 4.40 -5.96 -10.50
C LEU A 285 2.93 -5.59 -10.39
N ILE A 286 2.23 -5.35 -11.50
CA ILE A 286 0.78 -5.07 -11.46
C ILE A 286 0.03 -6.26 -10.87
N LEU A 287 0.38 -7.49 -11.25
CA LEU A 287 -0.23 -8.71 -10.69
C LEU A 287 0.05 -8.85 -9.19
N VAL A 288 1.29 -8.60 -8.75
CA VAL A 288 1.67 -8.65 -7.33
C VAL A 288 0.93 -7.57 -6.51
N PHE A 289 0.85 -6.34 -7.00
CA PHE A 289 0.10 -5.28 -6.32
C PHE A 289 -1.41 -5.57 -6.29
N ALA A 290 -1.97 -6.12 -7.37
CA ALA A 290 -3.36 -6.54 -7.39
C ALA A 290 -3.63 -7.66 -6.38
N ALA A 291 -2.77 -8.68 -6.32
CA ALA A 291 -2.86 -9.76 -5.35
C ALA A 291 -2.72 -9.25 -3.91
N ALA A 292 -1.76 -8.34 -3.65
CA ALA A 292 -1.60 -7.70 -2.34
C ALA A 292 -2.86 -6.92 -1.93
N LYS A 293 -3.44 -6.13 -2.85
CA LYS A 293 -4.69 -5.41 -2.60
C LYS A 293 -5.86 -6.34 -2.27
N VAL A 294 -6.00 -7.44 -3.02
CA VAL A 294 -7.02 -8.46 -2.77
C VAL A 294 -6.83 -9.10 -1.40
N LEU A 295 -5.59 -9.45 -1.03
CA LEU A 295 -5.26 -10.00 0.27
C LEU A 295 -5.59 -9.03 1.41
N VAL A 296 -5.24 -7.76 1.26
CA VAL A 296 -5.56 -6.71 2.25
C VAL A 296 -7.08 -6.59 2.42
N ASN A 297 -7.85 -6.54 1.33
CA ASN A 297 -9.30 -6.48 1.41
C ASN A 297 -9.89 -7.72 2.13
N LEU A 298 -9.34 -8.90 1.86
CA LEU A 298 -9.76 -10.12 2.56
C LEU A 298 -9.49 -10.03 4.07
N VAL A 299 -8.32 -9.53 4.48
CA VAL A 299 -7.98 -9.34 5.90
C VAL A 299 -8.94 -8.36 6.57
N ILE A 300 -9.31 -7.27 5.87
CA ILE A 300 -10.28 -6.29 6.37
C ILE A 300 -11.67 -6.92 6.53
N ASP A 301 -12.14 -7.66 5.53
CA ASP A 301 -13.43 -8.35 5.58
C ASP A 301 -13.50 -9.36 6.75
N ILE A 302 -12.42 -10.08 7.00
CA ILE A 302 -12.29 -10.98 8.15
C ILE A 302 -12.31 -10.17 9.46
N SER A 303 -11.63 -9.03 9.51
CA SER A 303 -11.59 -8.16 10.69
C SER A 303 -12.99 -7.66 11.07
N TYR A 304 -13.86 -7.36 10.12
CA TYR A 304 -15.25 -6.99 10.40
C TYR A 304 -16.02 -8.10 11.10
N ALA A 305 -15.82 -9.36 10.70
CA ALA A 305 -16.50 -10.49 11.33
C ALA A 305 -16.10 -10.69 12.80
N PHE A 306 -14.89 -10.23 13.21
CA PHE A 306 -14.46 -10.21 14.61
C PHE A 306 -14.95 -9.00 15.40
N LEU A 307 -15.07 -7.83 14.75
CA LEU A 307 -15.44 -6.58 15.41
C LEU A 307 -16.95 -6.43 15.59
N ASP A 308 -17.75 -6.91 14.65
CA ASP A 308 -19.21 -6.85 14.71
C ASP A 308 -19.82 -8.27 14.77
N PRO A 309 -20.25 -8.73 15.98
CA PRO A 309 -20.87 -10.05 16.14
C PRO A 309 -22.22 -10.19 15.38
N ARG A 310 -22.80 -9.08 14.91
CA ARG A 310 -24.05 -9.09 14.14
C ARG A 310 -23.84 -9.55 12.70
N ILE A 311 -22.59 -9.50 12.19
CA ILE A 311 -22.19 -10.05 10.89
C ILE A 311 -21.99 -11.57 11.06
N ARG A 312 -23.07 -12.29 11.33
CA ARG A 312 -23.09 -13.76 11.32
C ARG A 312 -23.87 -14.22 10.10
N TYR A 313 -23.16 -14.82 9.17
CA TYR A 313 -23.73 -15.53 8.02
C TYR A 313 -23.51 -17.02 8.14
#